data_e4a1bfaf51bbd7ac8a1797f4bfe08a49
#
_entry.id   e4a1bfaf51bbd7ac8a1797f4bfe08a49
#
_cell.length_a   1.000
_cell.length_b   1.000
_cell.length_c   1.000
_cell.angle_alpha   90.00
_cell.angle_beta   90.00
_cell.angle_gamma   90.00
#
_symmetry.space_group_name_H-M   'P 1'
#
loop_
_entity.id
_entity.type
_entity.pdbx_description
1 polymer ?
#
loop_
_entity_poly.entity_id
_entity_poly.type
_entity_poly.pdbx_seq_one_letter_code
_entity_poly.pdbx_strand_id
1 'polypeptide(L)'
;MWASFPIKDTIFAALFALCIALLFDCFVLHEKPCKKEKMALLWCFVLLMALFRNNAIYGIAIFLVIITLFYKRYRKRIAAIFGSVVLACMVITGPLYNIVGILPASIGEILNVPDAQLALTRNSDIDLSQKDKDFIDFYVPHWRDYYSWNADPVKQGVPVESIKSNYMNYASQYLSIGIEHPILYTEAFLRLSVGYWSPMTDYRLSAFSHMAPYRESQINPPKVDRSSYGHIVINRNSKLPESVTGIVKDIASLKPELSIPILSQIFQVGTWVWLIIFYSTVCIYFKKYSWLIPVILFFCYWTTVMLGPLSWYRYANVAVSCGPIFLGALFVMGKLSISQSGNYQIMGDV
;
A
#
# COMPACT_ATOMS: atom_id res chain seq x y z
N MET A 1 -8.49 -16.21 -3.99
CA MET A 1 -9.46 -15.49 -4.82
C MET A 1 -8.80 -14.39 -5.65
N TRP A 2 -8.14 -13.37 -5.08
CA TRP A 2 -7.37 -12.39 -5.86
C TRP A 2 -6.24 -12.99 -6.70
N ALA A 3 -5.69 -14.13 -6.30
CA ALA A 3 -4.66 -14.84 -7.06
C ALA A 3 -5.12 -15.31 -8.46
N SER A 4 -6.42 -15.40 -8.70
CA SER A 4 -6.95 -15.76 -10.00
C SER A 4 -7.08 -14.57 -10.98
N PHE A 5 -6.88 -13.34 -10.51
CA PHE A 5 -6.86 -12.16 -11.36
C PHE A 5 -5.43 -11.78 -11.74
N PRO A 6 -5.10 -11.70 -13.03
CA PRO A 6 -3.77 -11.34 -13.50
C PRO A 6 -3.52 -9.83 -13.37
N ILE A 7 -3.69 -9.30 -12.16
CA ILE A 7 -3.46 -7.89 -11.86
C ILE A 7 -2.08 -7.77 -11.21
N LYS A 8 -1.29 -6.78 -11.62
CA LYS A 8 0.03 -6.50 -11.07
C LYS A 8 0.05 -6.42 -9.53
N ASP A 9 -1.04 -5.95 -8.93
CA ASP A 9 -1.15 -5.79 -7.48
C ASP A 9 -1.19 -7.12 -6.72
N THR A 10 -1.74 -8.19 -7.32
CA THR A 10 -1.74 -9.54 -6.73
C THR A 10 -0.33 -10.13 -6.71
N ILE A 11 0.39 -10.00 -7.83
CA ILE A 11 1.78 -10.47 -7.92
C ILE A 11 2.65 -9.69 -6.93
N PHE A 12 2.47 -8.37 -6.86
CA PHE A 12 3.15 -7.52 -5.90
C PHE A 12 2.91 -7.96 -4.44
N ALA A 13 1.67 -8.21 -4.05
CA ALA A 13 1.34 -8.64 -2.70
C ALA A 13 1.97 -10.00 -2.34
N ALA A 14 2.00 -10.95 -3.28
CA ALA A 14 2.69 -12.22 -3.11
C ALA A 14 4.19 -12.04 -2.94
N LEU A 15 4.84 -11.24 -3.79
CA LEU A 15 6.26 -10.93 -3.68
C LEU A 15 6.59 -10.24 -2.34
N PHE A 16 5.73 -9.31 -1.91
CA PHE A 16 5.89 -8.62 -0.63
C PHE A 16 5.79 -9.60 0.54
N ALA A 17 4.80 -10.48 0.56
CA ALA A 17 4.66 -11.50 1.59
C ALA A 17 5.87 -12.45 1.63
N LEU A 18 6.40 -12.86 0.49
CA LEU A 18 7.64 -13.64 0.40
C LEU A 18 8.86 -12.87 0.92
N CYS A 19 8.95 -11.56 0.63
CA CYS A 19 10.00 -10.71 1.22
C CYS A 19 9.90 -10.67 2.74
N ILE A 20 8.70 -10.49 3.30
CA ILE A 20 8.47 -10.51 4.76
C ILE A 20 8.90 -11.86 5.35
N ALA A 21 8.50 -12.97 4.74
CA ALA A 21 8.88 -14.31 5.21
C ALA A 21 10.42 -14.52 5.17
N LEU A 22 11.09 -14.08 4.10
CA LEU A 22 12.55 -14.16 3.98
C LEU A 22 13.26 -13.24 4.98
N LEU A 23 12.70 -12.06 5.30
CA LEU A 23 13.26 -11.20 6.35
C LEU A 23 13.19 -11.89 7.72
N PHE A 24 12.08 -12.56 8.04
CA PHE A 24 11.99 -13.38 9.25
C PHE A 24 13.04 -14.49 9.25
N ASP A 25 13.14 -15.25 8.20
CA ASP A 25 14.08 -16.37 8.09
C ASP A 25 15.54 -15.91 8.15
N CYS A 26 15.90 -14.85 7.42
CA CYS A 26 17.29 -14.41 7.31
C CYS A 26 17.80 -13.57 8.50
N PHE A 27 16.93 -12.86 9.21
CA PHE A 27 17.37 -11.86 10.19
C PHE A 27 16.78 -12.06 11.59
N VAL A 28 15.76 -12.92 11.73
CA VAL A 28 15.01 -13.07 12.98
C VAL A 28 15.12 -14.48 13.56
N LEU A 29 14.79 -15.50 12.78
CA LEU A 29 14.61 -16.88 13.28
C LEU A 29 15.94 -17.63 13.47
N HIS A 30 17.00 -17.23 12.78
CA HIS A 30 18.28 -17.94 12.83
C HIS A 30 19.40 -17.06 13.36
N GLU A 31 20.17 -17.58 14.32
CA GLU A 31 21.38 -16.92 14.83
C GLU A 31 22.52 -16.95 13.81
N LYS A 32 22.56 -17.98 12.96
CA LYS A 32 23.58 -18.14 11.91
C LYS A 32 23.34 -17.20 10.75
N PRO A 33 24.41 -16.77 10.06
CA PRO A 33 24.28 -15.95 8.86
C PRO A 33 23.40 -16.64 7.81
N CYS A 34 22.45 -15.87 7.24
CA CYS A 34 21.59 -16.36 6.16
C CYS A 34 22.43 -16.83 4.96
N LYS A 35 22.03 -17.92 4.33
CA LYS A 35 22.70 -18.49 3.15
C LYS A 35 22.65 -17.50 1.98
N LYS A 36 23.70 -17.53 1.13
CA LYS A 36 23.81 -16.61 -0.01
C LYS A 36 22.64 -16.75 -0.99
N GLU A 37 22.12 -17.96 -1.17
CA GLU A 37 20.99 -18.24 -2.06
C GLU A 37 19.71 -17.53 -1.57
N LYS A 38 19.44 -17.55 -0.26
CA LYS A 38 18.27 -16.83 0.32
C LYS A 38 18.43 -15.31 0.21
N MET A 39 19.66 -14.81 0.36
CA MET A 39 19.96 -13.37 0.19
C MET A 39 19.76 -12.94 -1.28
N ALA A 40 20.18 -13.76 -2.25
CA ALA A 40 19.94 -13.53 -3.67
C ALA A 40 18.45 -13.57 -4.00
N LEU A 41 17.71 -14.52 -3.42
CA LEU A 41 16.27 -14.61 -3.59
C LEU A 41 15.53 -13.39 -3.01
N LEU A 42 15.94 -12.93 -1.83
CA LEU A 42 15.42 -11.69 -1.23
C LEU A 42 15.69 -10.50 -2.16
N TRP A 43 16.89 -10.38 -2.69
CA TRP A 43 17.24 -9.33 -3.66
C TRP A 43 16.33 -9.35 -4.89
N CYS A 44 16.14 -10.53 -5.50
CA CYS A 44 15.25 -10.70 -6.64
C CYS A 44 13.81 -10.27 -6.32
N PHE A 45 13.27 -10.70 -5.17
CA PHE A 45 11.90 -10.36 -4.81
C PHE A 45 11.73 -8.86 -4.53
N VAL A 46 12.68 -8.23 -3.84
CA VAL A 46 12.65 -6.78 -3.58
C VAL A 46 12.75 -5.99 -4.90
N LEU A 47 13.60 -6.44 -5.84
CA LEU A 47 13.70 -5.80 -7.16
C LEU A 47 12.39 -5.94 -7.94
N LEU A 48 11.84 -7.15 -8.05
CA LEU A 48 10.56 -7.37 -8.72
C LEU A 48 9.45 -6.55 -8.09
N MET A 49 9.37 -6.54 -6.75
CA MET A 49 8.40 -5.73 -6.01
C MET A 49 8.51 -4.25 -6.38
N ALA A 50 9.73 -3.69 -6.44
CA ALA A 50 9.94 -2.30 -6.82
C ALA A 50 9.55 -2.00 -8.28
N LEU A 51 9.75 -2.96 -9.19
CA LEU A 51 9.38 -2.81 -10.60
C LEU A 51 7.88 -2.98 -10.85
N PHE A 52 7.18 -3.82 -10.06
CA PHE A 52 5.73 -3.98 -10.19
C PHE A 52 4.92 -2.78 -9.68
N ARG A 53 5.48 -2.04 -8.70
CA ARG A 53 4.82 -0.86 -8.14
C ARG A 53 5.79 0.30 -7.90
N ASN A 54 5.55 1.40 -8.60
CA ASN A 54 6.41 2.60 -8.53
C ASN A 54 6.54 3.16 -7.11
N ASN A 55 5.48 3.09 -6.29
CA ASN A 55 5.53 3.60 -4.91
C ASN A 55 6.32 2.70 -3.95
N ALA A 56 6.58 1.45 -4.30
CA ALA A 56 7.37 0.54 -3.46
C ALA A 56 8.81 1.02 -3.26
N ILE A 57 9.40 1.68 -4.27
CA ILE A 57 10.77 2.21 -4.17
C ILE A 57 10.93 3.22 -3.04
N TYR A 58 9.91 4.06 -2.81
CA TYR A 58 9.91 5.03 -1.71
C TYR A 58 9.86 4.33 -0.35
N GLY A 59 9.00 3.31 -0.20
CA GLY A 59 8.93 2.49 1.01
C GLY A 59 10.25 1.76 1.29
N ILE A 60 10.90 1.21 0.24
CA ILE A 60 12.22 0.58 0.33
C ILE A 60 13.29 1.59 0.76
N ALA A 61 13.30 2.80 0.20
CA ALA A 61 14.25 3.84 0.57
C ALA A 61 14.10 4.28 2.03
N ILE A 62 12.87 4.51 2.50
CA ILE A 62 12.57 4.83 3.91
C ILE A 62 13.03 3.68 4.83
N PHE A 63 12.71 2.44 4.47
CA PHE A 63 13.16 1.26 5.21
C PHE A 63 14.68 1.20 5.33
N LEU A 64 15.39 1.43 4.22
CA LEU A 64 16.86 1.43 4.19
C LEU A 64 17.44 2.47 5.14
N VAL A 65 16.89 3.69 5.17
CA VAL A 65 17.32 4.75 6.08
C VAL A 65 17.10 4.32 7.53
N ILE A 66 15.91 3.85 7.89
CA ILE A 66 15.59 3.43 9.26
C ILE A 66 16.52 2.30 9.72
N ILE A 67 16.71 1.26 8.91
CA ILE A 67 17.57 0.14 9.29
C ILE A 67 19.04 0.58 9.44
N THR A 68 19.48 1.46 8.55
CA THR A 68 20.87 1.94 8.60
C THR A 68 21.14 2.76 9.88
N LEU A 69 20.18 3.54 10.34
CA LEU A 69 20.29 4.36 11.54
C LEU A 69 20.16 3.53 12.82
N PHE A 70 19.16 2.67 12.92
CA PHE A 70 18.78 2.04 14.19
C PHE A 70 19.25 0.59 14.36
N TYR A 71 19.58 -0.14 13.29
CA TYR A 71 19.90 -1.57 13.35
C TYR A 71 21.38 -1.86 13.00
N LYS A 72 22.32 -1.40 13.81
CA LYS A 72 23.80 -1.51 13.59
C LYS A 72 24.26 -2.92 13.18
N ARG A 73 23.69 -3.98 13.80
CA ARG A 73 24.03 -5.39 13.52
C ARG A 73 23.73 -5.82 12.09
N TYR A 74 22.61 -5.35 11.51
CA TYR A 74 22.08 -5.82 10.23
C TYR A 74 22.33 -4.84 9.08
N ARG A 75 22.69 -3.58 9.38
CA ARG A 75 22.74 -2.46 8.42
C ARG A 75 23.57 -2.76 7.17
N LYS A 76 24.77 -3.37 7.31
CA LYS A 76 25.64 -3.63 6.14
C LYS A 76 25.01 -4.61 5.14
N ARG A 77 24.35 -5.68 5.61
CA ARG A 77 23.72 -6.68 4.75
C ARG A 77 22.45 -6.16 4.12
N ILE A 78 21.59 -5.49 4.91
CA ILE A 78 20.35 -4.91 4.41
C ILE A 78 20.66 -3.76 3.45
N ALA A 79 21.63 -2.90 3.76
CA ALA A 79 22.07 -1.84 2.86
C ALA A 79 22.63 -2.38 1.54
N ALA A 80 23.37 -3.49 1.56
CA ALA A 80 23.88 -4.11 0.33
C ALA A 80 22.73 -4.62 -0.56
N ILE A 81 21.70 -5.27 0.02
CA ILE A 81 20.55 -5.80 -0.74
C ILE A 81 19.65 -4.67 -1.21
N PHE A 82 19.09 -3.91 -0.27
CA PHE A 82 18.08 -2.91 -0.58
C PHE A 82 18.67 -1.69 -1.30
N GLY A 83 19.88 -1.29 -0.94
CA GLY A 83 20.60 -0.20 -1.61
C GLY A 83 20.94 -0.54 -3.06
N SER A 84 21.42 -1.76 -3.34
CA SER A 84 21.69 -2.20 -4.72
C SER A 84 20.38 -2.32 -5.53
N VAL A 85 19.26 -2.70 -4.92
CA VAL A 85 17.94 -2.67 -5.59
C VAL A 85 17.54 -1.25 -5.94
N VAL A 86 17.70 -0.29 -5.03
CA VAL A 86 17.40 1.13 -5.31
C VAL A 86 18.23 1.61 -6.49
N LEU A 87 19.54 1.31 -6.52
CA LEU A 87 20.40 1.66 -7.63
C LEU A 87 19.97 0.98 -8.94
N ALA A 88 19.66 -0.32 -8.90
CA ALA A 88 19.15 -1.03 -10.08
C ALA A 88 17.85 -0.43 -10.61
N CYS A 89 16.92 -0.10 -9.73
CA CYS A 89 15.68 0.57 -10.12
C CYS A 89 15.95 1.94 -10.75
N MET A 90 16.85 2.75 -10.20
CA MET A 90 17.20 4.05 -10.78
C MET A 90 17.77 3.90 -12.21
N VAL A 91 18.58 2.87 -12.45
CA VAL A 91 19.12 2.59 -13.78
C VAL A 91 18.00 2.11 -14.73
N ILE A 92 17.12 1.23 -14.27
CA ILE A 92 16.04 0.67 -15.10
C ILE A 92 15.00 1.74 -15.43
N THR A 93 14.48 2.45 -14.40
CA THR A 93 13.40 3.42 -14.58
C THR A 93 13.85 4.78 -15.10
N GLY A 94 15.14 5.07 -15.08
CA GLY A 94 15.76 6.25 -15.67
C GLY A 94 16.27 5.99 -17.10
N PRO A 95 17.59 5.72 -17.26
CA PRO A 95 18.19 5.59 -18.56
C PRO A 95 17.55 4.52 -19.48
N LEU A 96 17.23 3.34 -18.92
CA LEU A 96 16.71 2.26 -19.74
C LEU A 96 15.29 2.55 -20.23
N TYR A 97 14.41 3.09 -19.37
CA TYR A 97 13.05 3.50 -19.78
C TYR A 97 13.09 4.60 -20.84
N ASN A 98 14.02 5.56 -20.72
CA ASN A 98 14.20 6.61 -21.74
C ASN A 98 14.63 6.02 -23.09
N ILE A 99 15.54 5.05 -23.11
CA ILE A 99 15.99 4.37 -24.35
C ILE A 99 14.82 3.63 -25.02
N VAL A 100 13.95 3.01 -24.24
CA VAL A 100 12.79 2.23 -24.74
C VAL A 100 11.56 3.11 -25.01
N GLY A 101 11.60 4.39 -24.65
CA GLY A 101 10.49 5.34 -24.84
C GLY A 101 9.33 5.17 -23.83
N ILE A 102 9.60 4.60 -22.66
CA ILE A 102 8.62 4.49 -21.58
C ILE A 102 8.55 5.81 -20.83
N LEU A 103 7.36 6.42 -20.81
CA LEU A 103 7.13 7.67 -20.09
C LEU A 103 7.11 7.45 -18.56
N PRO A 104 7.69 8.37 -17.78
CA PRO A 104 7.63 8.32 -16.33
C PRO A 104 6.19 8.56 -15.82
N ALA A 105 5.90 8.10 -14.60
CA ALA A 105 4.62 8.38 -13.95
C ALA A 105 4.44 9.90 -13.76
N SER A 106 3.19 10.36 -13.88
CA SER A 106 2.86 11.78 -13.66
C SER A 106 3.10 12.19 -12.20
N ILE A 107 3.67 13.38 -11.99
CA ILE A 107 3.77 14.00 -10.66
C ILE A 107 2.39 14.22 -10.03
N GLY A 108 1.34 14.38 -10.83
CA GLY A 108 -0.05 14.47 -10.35
C GLY A 108 -0.47 13.32 -9.42
N GLU A 109 0.15 12.14 -9.57
CA GLU A 109 -0.13 11.01 -8.67
C GLU A 109 0.40 11.21 -7.23
N ILE A 110 1.28 12.17 -7.00
CA ILE A 110 1.80 12.50 -5.64
C ILE A 110 0.87 13.50 -4.95
N LEU A 111 0.05 14.23 -5.70
CA LEU A 111 -0.79 15.32 -5.19
C LEU A 111 -2.16 14.85 -4.65
N ASN A 112 -2.45 13.55 -4.66
CA ASN A 112 -3.76 13.04 -4.24
C ASN A 112 -4.23 13.54 -2.86
N VAL A 113 -3.35 13.51 -1.86
CA VAL A 113 -3.67 13.99 -0.50
C VAL A 113 -3.77 15.51 -0.47
N PRO A 114 -2.78 16.28 -0.99
CA PRO A 114 -2.90 17.73 -1.12
C PRO A 114 -4.17 18.19 -1.82
N ASP A 115 -4.53 17.59 -2.95
CA ASP A 115 -5.72 17.95 -3.71
C ASP A 115 -7.01 17.68 -2.91
N ALA A 116 -7.10 16.54 -2.21
CA ALA A 116 -8.23 16.23 -1.34
C ALA A 116 -8.34 17.20 -0.15
N GLN A 117 -7.20 17.60 0.44
CA GLN A 117 -7.15 18.55 1.56
C GLN A 117 -7.61 19.95 1.13
N LEU A 118 -7.07 20.46 0.02
CA LEU A 118 -7.48 21.74 -0.55
C LEU A 118 -8.96 21.73 -0.95
N ALA A 119 -9.42 20.66 -1.59
CA ALA A 119 -10.81 20.52 -2.00
C ALA A 119 -11.76 20.47 -0.80
N LEU A 120 -11.46 19.73 0.27
CA LEU A 120 -12.28 19.75 1.49
C LEU A 120 -12.31 21.13 2.11
N THR A 121 -11.16 21.80 2.23
CA THR A 121 -11.05 23.13 2.79
C THR A 121 -11.91 24.14 2.01
N ARG A 122 -11.89 24.06 0.66
CA ARG A 122 -12.70 24.94 -0.20
C ARG A 122 -14.21 24.66 -0.12
N ASN A 123 -14.61 23.40 0.15
CA ASN A 123 -16.01 22.99 0.31
C ASN A 123 -16.58 23.22 1.72
N SER A 124 -15.74 23.57 2.68
CA SER A 124 -16.17 23.78 4.06
C SER A 124 -16.70 25.19 4.27
N ASP A 125 -17.66 25.36 5.20
CA ASP A 125 -18.23 26.65 5.59
C ASP A 125 -17.27 27.42 6.52
N ILE A 126 -16.11 27.78 5.98
CA ILE A 126 -15.08 28.58 6.69
C ILE A 126 -14.79 29.87 5.91
N ASP A 127 -14.37 30.89 6.61
CA ASP A 127 -13.97 32.16 5.97
C ASP A 127 -12.53 32.05 5.47
N LEU A 128 -12.38 31.70 4.19
CA LEU A 128 -11.11 31.70 3.49
C LEU A 128 -10.81 33.09 2.93
N SER A 129 -9.54 33.51 3.01
CA SER A 129 -9.09 34.72 2.30
C SER A 129 -9.31 34.59 0.79
N GLN A 130 -9.48 35.72 0.10
CA GLN A 130 -9.63 35.71 -1.36
C GLN A 130 -8.41 35.08 -2.05
N LYS A 131 -7.23 35.33 -1.51
CA LYS A 131 -5.96 34.74 -1.99
C LYS A 131 -5.99 33.20 -1.93
N ASP A 132 -6.52 32.62 -0.83
CA ASP A 132 -6.60 31.18 -0.66
C ASP A 132 -7.65 30.56 -1.58
N LYS A 133 -8.78 31.24 -1.75
CA LYS A 133 -9.82 30.85 -2.71
C LYS A 133 -9.27 30.79 -4.11
N ASP A 134 -8.60 31.85 -4.56
CA ASP A 134 -8.00 31.94 -5.90
C ASP A 134 -6.90 30.87 -6.11
N PHE A 135 -6.10 30.61 -5.07
CA PHE A 135 -5.10 29.54 -5.07
C PHE A 135 -5.73 28.18 -5.26
N ILE A 136 -6.76 27.84 -4.47
CA ILE A 136 -7.43 26.53 -4.56
C ILE A 136 -8.15 26.39 -5.90
N ASP A 137 -8.88 27.41 -6.32
CA ASP A 137 -9.63 27.42 -7.58
C ASP A 137 -8.70 27.23 -8.80
N PHE A 138 -7.46 27.73 -8.73
CA PHE A 138 -6.45 27.55 -9.79
C PHE A 138 -5.80 26.18 -9.77
N TYR A 139 -5.35 25.70 -8.58
CA TYR A 139 -4.58 24.45 -8.48
C TYR A 139 -5.46 23.21 -8.38
N VAL A 140 -6.69 23.33 -7.89
CA VAL A 140 -7.66 22.22 -7.78
C VAL A 140 -8.98 22.65 -8.44
N PRO A 141 -9.01 22.77 -9.78
CA PRO A 141 -10.18 23.35 -10.49
C PRO A 141 -11.47 22.54 -10.30
N HIS A 142 -11.36 21.25 -10.01
CA HIS A 142 -12.47 20.33 -9.74
C HIS A 142 -12.77 20.12 -8.25
N TRP A 143 -12.46 21.09 -7.38
CA TRP A 143 -12.67 20.97 -5.93
C TRP A 143 -14.14 20.67 -5.55
N ARG A 144 -15.11 21.07 -6.38
CA ARG A 144 -16.54 20.76 -6.16
C ARG A 144 -16.87 19.28 -6.31
N ASP A 145 -16.04 18.52 -7.06
CA ASP A 145 -16.19 17.09 -7.27
C ASP A 145 -15.53 16.27 -6.14
N TYR A 146 -15.35 16.87 -4.97
CA TYR A 146 -14.74 16.24 -3.82
C TYR A 146 -15.58 15.09 -3.28
N TYR A 147 -14.95 13.94 -3.17
CA TYR A 147 -15.45 12.77 -2.44
C TYR A 147 -14.48 12.41 -1.31
N SER A 148 -15.02 12.26 -0.09
CA SER A 148 -14.21 12.04 1.12
C SER A 148 -13.29 10.80 1.07
N TRP A 149 -13.57 9.84 0.22
CA TRP A 149 -12.86 8.56 0.08
C TRP A 149 -12.13 8.39 -1.25
N ASN A 150 -12.20 9.36 -2.16
CA ASN A 150 -11.61 9.26 -3.49
C ASN A 150 -11.14 10.64 -4.00
N ALA A 151 -9.84 10.77 -4.21
CA ALA A 151 -9.24 11.99 -4.75
C ALA A 151 -9.19 12.02 -6.30
N ASP A 152 -9.53 10.92 -7.00
CA ASP A 152 -9.44 10.86 -8.47
C ASP A 152 -10.26 11.96 -9.19
N PRO A 153 -11.47 12.33 -8.75
CA PRO A 153 -12.21 13.41 -9.40
C PRO A 153 -11.55 14.78 -9.25
N VAL A 154 -11.03 15.11 -8.05
CA VAL A 154 -10.47 16.44 -7.77
C VAL A 154 -9.09 16.66 -8.39
N LYS A 155 -8.33 15.60 -8.67
CA LYS A 155 -7.02 15.72 -9.34
C LYS A 155 -7.11 16.00 -10.85
N GLN A 156 -8.31 15.93 -11.43
CA GLN A 156 -8.49 16.23 -12.85
C GLN A 156 -8.24 17.71 -13.11
N GLY A 157 -7.50 17.98 -14.17
CA GLY A 157 -7.20 19.38 -14.56
C GLY A 157 -6.17 20.10 -13.68
N VAL A 158 -5.56 19.45 -12.70
CA VAL A 158 -4.49 20.03 -11.89
C VAL A 158 -3.34 20.47 -12.81
N PRO A 159 -2.90 21.75 -12.73
CA PRO A 159 -1.89 22.30 -13.62
C PRO A 159 -0.48 21.88 -13.17
N VAL A 160 -0.12 20.60 -13.40
CA VAL A 160 1.12 19.97 -12.95
C VAL A 160 2.36 20.76 -13.39
N GLU A 161 2.38 21.30 -14.59
CA GLU A 161 3.54 22.08 -15.09
C GLU A 161 3.69 23.42 -14.36
N SER A 162 2.57 24.06 -13.98
CA SER A 162 2.61 25.27 -13.15
C SER A 162 3.11 24.98 -11.74
N ILE A 163 2.77 23.80 -11.19
CA ILE A 163 3.29 23.37 -9.89
C ILE A 163 4.80 23.13 -9.97
N LYS A 164 5.28 22.45 -11.02
CA LYS A 164 6.71 22.21 -11.21
C LYS A 164 7.51 23.49 -11.35
N SER A 165 7.02 24.42 -12.15
CA SER A 165 7.71 25.69 -12.39
C SER A 165 7.72 26.63 -11.19
N ASN A 166 6.75 26.51 -10.27
CA ASN A 166 6.58 27.38 -9.11
C ASN A 166 6.38 26.60 -7.81
N TYR A 167 7.12 25.49 -7.66
CA TYR A 167 6.95 24.53 -6.58
C TYR A 167 7.02 25.16 -5.18
N MET A 168 7.97 26.07 -4.96
CA MET A 168 8.14 26.70 -3.63
C MET A 168 6.94 27.57 -3.24
N ASN A 169 6.37 28.29 -4.19
CA ASN A 169 5.18 29.10 -3.95
C ASN A 169 3.96 28.21 -3.68
N TYR A 170 3.78 27.16 -4.49
CA TYR A 170 2.72 26.16 -4.27
C TYR A 170 2.85 25.54 -2.87
N ALA A 171 4.04 25.03 -2.51
CA ALA A 171 4.26 24.39 -1.23
C ALA A 171 4.06 25.35 -0.04
N SER A 172 4.54 26.58 -0.17
CA SER A 172 4.38 27.62 0.87
C SER A 172 2.91 27.94 1.12
N GLN A 173 2.12 28.17 0.06
CA GLN A 173 0.69 28.50 0.20
C GLN A 173 -0.12 27.30 0.70
N TYR A 174 0.15 26.10 0.17
CA TYR A 174 -0.45 24.86 0.65
C TYR A 174 -0.22 24.63 2.15
N LEU A 175 1.02 24.84 2.62
CA LEU A 175 1.34 24.70 4.05
C LEU A 175 0.71 25.81 4.90
N SER A 176 0.65 27.06 4.39
CA SER A 176 -0.02 28.16 5.10
C SER A 176 -1.49 27.83 5.37
N ILE A 177 -2.23 27.42 4.34
CA ILE A 177 -3.64 27.02 4.48
C ILE A 177 -3.77 25.83 5.45
N GLY A 178 -2.84 24.87 5.38
CA GLY A 178 -2.86 23.70 6.28
C GLY A 178 -2.59 24.06 7.74
N ILE A 179 -1.72 25.02 8.02
CA ILE A 179 -1.44 25.53 9.37
C ILE A 179 -2.65 26.31 9.91
N GLU A 180 -3.35 27.07 9.07
CA GLU A 180 -4.54 27.80 9.46
C GLU A 180 -5.75 26.88 9.69
N HIS A 181 -5.84 25.78 8.94
CA HIS A 181 -6.95 24.82 8.98
C HIS A 181 -6.52 23.37 9.22
N PRO A 182 -5.76 23.06 10.28
CA PRO A 182 -5.13 21.75 10.48
C PRO A 182 -6.16 20.61 10.67
N ILE A 183 -7.33 20.93 11.20
CA ILE A 183 -8.40 19.94 11.42
C ILE A 183 -8.93 19.45 10.07
N LEU A 184 -9.18 20.34 9.11
CA LEU A 184 -9.68 19.96 7.79
C LEU A 184 -8.64 19.14 7.00
N TYR A 185 -7.36 19.51 7.09
CA TYR A 185 -6.28 18.75 6.47
C TYR A 185 -6.17 17.34 7.05
N THR A 186 -6.27 17.22 8.38
CA THR A 186 -6.25 15.93 9.07
C THR A 186 -7.49 15.11 8.70
N GLU A 187 -8.67 15.73 8.68
CA GLU A 187 -9.93 15.09 8.33
C GLU A 187 -9.90 14.55 6.90
N ALA A 188 -9.47 15.35 5.92
CA ALA A 188 -9.34 14.92 4.53
C ALA A 188 -8.45 13.68 4.40
N PHE A 189 -7.28 13.70 5.04
CA PHE A 189 -6.35 12.56 5.05
C PHE A 189 -6.96 11.31 5.71
N LEU A 190 -7.58 11.46 6.89
CA LEU A 190 -8.18 10.34 7.60
C LEU A 190 -9.37 9.75 6.83
N ARG A 191 -10.20 10.58 6.23
CA ARG A 191 -11.33 10.13 5.40
C ARG A 191 -10.85 9.40 4.14
N LEU A 192 -9.82 9.94 3.44
CA LEU A 192 -9.24 9.32 2.25
C LEU A 192 -8.61 7.96 2.55
N SER A 193 -7.97 7.82 3.71
CA SER A 193 -7.22 6.62 4.10
C SER A 193 -8.01 5.64 4.98
N VAL A 194 -9.27 5.95 5.35
CA VAL A 194 -10.03 5.20 6.37
C VAL A 194 -10.13 3.69 6.09
N GLY A 195 -10.26 3.26 4.84
CA GLY A 195 -10.31 1.85 4.46
C GLY A 195 -9.01 1.09 4.72
N TYR A 196 -7.91 1.79 4.96
CA TYR A 196 -6.63 1.17 5.24
C TYR A 196 -6.38 0.87 6.72
N TRP A 197 -7.09 1.53 7.63
CA TRP A 197 -6.84 1.39 9.07
C TRP A 197 -8.09 1.07 9.89
N SER A 198 -9.30 1.39 9.39
CA SER A 198 -10.53 1.09 10.11
C SER A 198 -10.93 -0.38 9.94
N PRO A 199 -11.14 -1.13 11.03
CA PRO A 199 -11.64 -2.51 10.96
C PRO A 199 -13.16 -2.59 10.78
N MET A 200 -13.86 -1.45 10.79
CA MET A 200 -15.32 -1.36 10.71
C MET A 200 -15.81 -0.57 9.49
N THR A 201 -14.98 -0.36 8.49
CA THR A 201 -15.40 0.40 7.34
C THR A 201 -16.39 -0.43 6.52
N ASP A 202 -17.63 0.05 6.45
CA ASP A 202 -18.60 -0.41 5.46
C ASP A 202 -18.18 0.10 4.07
N TYR A 203 -16.97 -0.27 3.69
CA TYR A 203 -16.44 0.11 2.40
C TYR A 203 -17.02 -0.83 1.36
N ARG A 204 -17.58 -0.25 0.33
CA ARG A 204 -17.88 -0.89 -0.96
C ARG A 204 -16.61 -1.47 -1.63
N LEU A 205 -15.57 -1.60 -0.88
CA LEU A 205 -14.24 -2.15 -1.14
C LEU A 205 -14.16 -3.61 -0.76
N SER A 206 -15.28 -4.32 -0.73
CA SER A 206 -15.27 -5.75 -0.46
C SER A 206 -14.33 -6.46 -1.42
N ALA A 207 -13.62 -7.46 -0.93
CA ALA A 207 -12.77 -8.32 -1.74
C ALA A 207 -13.53 -8.86 -2.97
N PHE A 208 -14.85 -8.96 -2.87
CA PHE A 208 -15.76 -9.52 -3.85
C PHE A 208 -16.48 -8.48 -4.71
N SER A 209 -16.49 -7.19 -4.35
CA SER A 209 -17.15 -6.16 -5.15
C SER A 209 -16.53 -6.00 -6.55
N HIS A 210 -15.27 -6.41 -6.70
CA HIS A 210 -14.55 -6.43 -7.96
C HIS A 210 -14.76 -7.73 -8.76
N MET A 211 -15.46 -8.72 -8.20
CA MET A 211 -15.89 -9.92 -8.88
C MET A 211 -17.25 -9.76 -9.55
N ALA A 212 -18.00 -8.72 -9.22
CA ALA A 212 -19.16 -8.38 -10.01
C ALA A 212 -18.73 -8.31 -11.48
N PRO A 213 -19.44 -9.01 -12.40
CA PRO A 213 -19.12 -8.92 -13.80
C PRO A 213 -18.99 -7.45 -14.15
N TYR A 214 -17.86 -7.07 -14.73
CA TYR A 214 -17.62 -5.71 -15.23
C TYR A 214 -18.93 -5.16 -15.74
N ARG A 215 -19.41 -4.07 -15.15
CA ARG A 215 -20.62 -3.43 -15.66
C ARG A 215 -20.40 -3.21 -17.14
N GLU A 216 -21.36 -3.53 -17.95
CA GLU A 216 -21.28 -3.43 -19.42
C GLU A 216 -20.78 -2.04 -19.86
N SER A 217 -21.08 -1.00 -19.09
CA SER A 217 -20.56 0.37 -19.22
C SER A 217 -19.04 0.53 -19.02
N GLN A 218 -18.38 -0.40 -18.31
CA GLN A 218 -16.91 -0.40 -18.14
C GLN A 218 -16.21 -1.20 -19.25
N ILE A 219 -16.94 -2.12 -19.88
CA ILE A 219 -16.45 -2.91 -21.02
C ILE A 219 -16.63 -2.16 -22.33
N ASN A 220 -17.65 -1.34 -22.43
CA ASN A 220 -17.97 -0.46 -23.55
C ASN A 220 -18.12 0.98 -23.02
N PRO A 221 -17.03 1.67 -22.68
CA PRO A 221 -17.13 3.10 -22.41
C PRO A 221 -17.68 3.78 -23.67
N PRO A 222 -18.69 4.62 -23.56
CA PRO A 222 -19.44 5.12 -24.71
C PRO A 222 -18.65 6.03 -25.66
N LYS A 223 -17.38 6.32 -25.40
CA LYS A 223 -16.57 7.26 -26.19
C LYS A 223 -15.06 7.01 -26.14
N VAL A 224 -14.57 5.80 -26.08
CA VAL A 224 -13.16 5.58 -26.39
C VAL A 224 -13.03 5.44 -27.90
N ASP A 225 -12.32 6.37 -28.52
CA ASP A 225 -11.94 6.25 -29.91
C ASP A 225 -11.12 4.96 -30.09
N ARG A 226 -11.77 3.94 -30.65
CA ARG A 226 -11.21 2.60 -30.84
C ARG A 226 -10.11 2.55 -31.89
N SER A 227 -9.89 3.64 -32.61
CA SER A 227 -8.92 3.74 -33.71
C SER A 227 -7.48 3.72 -33.18
N SER A 228 -7.25 4.15 -31.92
CA SER A 228 -5.91 4.25 -31.33
C SER A 228 -5.42 2.98 -30.60
N TYR A 229 -6.28 2.00 -30.36
CA TYR A 229 -5.93 0.81 -29.54
C TYR A 229 -5.92 -0.52 -30.31
N GLY A 230 -5.82 -0.55 -31.61
CA GLY A 230 -5.84 -1.78 -32.38
C GLY A 230 -7.00 -2.72 -31.99
N HIS A 231 -7.32 -3.70 -32.77
CA HIS A 231 -8.42 -4.65 -32.48
C HIS A 231 -8.09 -5.53 -31.24
N ILE A 232 -8.33 -5.06 -30.03
CA ILE A 232 -8.32 -5.93 -28.85
C ILE A 232 -9.62 -6.71 -28.86
N VAL A 233 -9.56 -7.94 -29.32
CA VAL A 233 -10.68 -8.89 -29.19
C VAL A 233 -10.69 -9.39 -27.75
N ILE A 234 -11.61 -8.87 -26.92
CA ILE A 234 -11.85 -9.43 -25.59
C ILE A 234 -12.59 -10.75 -25.78
N ASN A 235 -11.86 -11.86 -25.68
CA ASN A 235 -12.47 -13.18 -25.70
C ASN A 235 -13.15 -13.41 -24.33
N ARG A 236 -14.48 -13.31 -24.30
CA ARG A 236 -15.33 -13.45 -23.12
C ARG A 236 -15.56 -14.92 -22.70
N ASN A 237 -15.01 -15.88 -23.43
CA ASN A 237 -15.20 -17.28 -23.11
C ASN A 237 -14.37 -17.64 -21.88
N SER A 238 -15.03 -17.74 -20.73
CA SER A 238 -14.43 -18.35 -19.55
C SER A 238 -14.03 -19.79 -19.89
N LYS A 239 -12.78 -20.16 -19.62
CA LYS A 239 -12.33 -21.55 -19.74
C LYS A 239 -12.84 -22.42 -18.59
N LEU A 240 -13.52 -21.83 -17.61
CA LEU A 240 -14.13 -22.55 -16.50
C LEU A 240 -15.49 -23.11 -16.93
N PRO A 241 -15.85 -24.31 -16.46
CA PRO A 241 -17.19 -24.87 -16.66
C PRO A 241 -18.28 -23.90 -16.14
N GLU A 242 -19.43 -23.84 -16.82
CA GLU A 242 -20.52 -22.95 -16.42
C GLU A 242 -20.99 -23.18 -14.98
N SER A 243 -20.96 -24.43 -14.49
CA SER A 243 -21.28 -24.78 -13.11
C SER A 243 -20.35 -24.07 -12.10
N VAL A 244 -19.05 -24.03 -12.41
CA VAL A 244 -18.06 -23.32 -11.55
C VAL A 244 -18.25 -21.82 -11.63
N THR A 245 -18.52 -21.30 -12.82
CA THR A 245 -18.79 -19.86 -13.03
C THR A 245 -20.06 -19.44 -12.32
N GLY A 246 -21.10 -20.29 -12.31
CA GLY A 246 -22.35 -20.09 -11.56
C GLY A 246 -22.08 -19.98 -10.05
N ILE A 247 -21.41 -20.98 -9.47
CA ILE A 247 -21.06 -20.99 -8.04
C ILE A 247 -20.26 -19.74 -7.64
N VAL A 248 -19.28 -19.34 -8.45
CA VAL A 248 -18.49 -18.13 -8.18
C VAL A 248 -19.35 -16.86 -8.22
N LYS A 249 -20.29 -16.76 -9.16
CA LYS A 249 -21.23 -15.63 -9.23
C LYS A 249 -22.16 -15.60 -8.02
N ASP A 250 -22.67 -16.75 -7.60
CA ASP A 250 -23.58 -16.88 -6.45
C ASP A 250 -22.87 -16.49 -5.16
N ILE A 251 -21.65 -17.00 -4.93
CA ILE A 251 -20.83 -16.62 -3.79
C ILE A 251 -20.54 -15.11 -3.82
N ALA A 252 -20.22 -14.56 -4.98
CA ALA A 252 -19.95 -13.12 -5.12
C ALA A 252 -21.21 -12.27 -4.87
N SER A 253 -22.40 -12.78 -5.20
CA SER A 253 -23.67 -12.07 -4.97
C SER A 253 -24.08 -12.04 -3.49
N LEU A 254 -23.71 -13.06 -2.71
CA LEU A 254 -24.02 -13.17 -1.28
C LEU A 254 -23.20 -12.18 -0.42
N LYS A 255 -22.13 -11.61 -0.97
CA LYS A 255 -21.20 -10.72 -0.22
C LYS A 255 -20.90 -11.25 1.20
N PRO A 256 -20.40 -12.49 1.33
CA PRO A 256 -20.21 -13.14 2.63
C PRO A 256 -19.26 -12.35 3.54
N GLU A 257 -18.38 -11.55 2.96
CA GLU A 257 -17.48 -10.65 3.67
C GLU A 257 -18.20 -9.49 4.39
N LEU A 258 -19.47 -9.23 4.07
CA LEU A 258 -20.30 -8.24 4.75
C LEU A 258 -21.31 -8.89 5.70
N SER A 259 -21.78 -10.10 5.40
CA SER A 259 -22.90 -10.74 6.08
C SER A 259 -22.50 -11.69 7.21
N ILE A 260 -21.29 -12.28 7.15
CA ILE A 260 -20.80 -13.22 8.16
C ILE A 260 -19.79 -12.53 9.08
N PRO A 261 -20.09 -12.28 10.38
CA PRO A 261 -19.29 -11.44 11.26
C PRO A 261 -17.80 -11.80 11.34
N ILE A 262 -17.46 -13.08 11.52
CA ILE A 262 -16.06 -13.52 11.61
C ILE A 262 -15.38 -13.44 10.24
N LEU A 263 -16.07 -13.85 9.19
CA LEU A 263 -15.54 -13.84 7.84
C LEU A 263 -15.34 -12.39 7.35
N SER A 264 -16.25 -11.50 7.69
CA SER A 264 -16.12 -10.08 7.36
C SER A 264 -14.83 -9.49 7.93
N GLN A 265 -14.47 -9.82 9.17
CA GLN A 265 -13.25 -9.32 9.81
C GLN A 265 -11.97 -9.85 9.13
N ILE A 266 -11.96 -11.08 8.64
CA ILE A 266 -10.82 -11.65 7.90
C ILE A 266 -10.58 -10.88 6.59
N PHE A 267 -11.63 -10.38 5.96
CA PHE A 267 -11.53 -9.61 4.73
C PHE A 267 -11.32 -8.11 4.95
N GLN A 268 -11.50 -7.59 6.16
CA GLN A 268 -11.23 -6.19 6.48
C GLN A 268 -9.72 -5.93 6.56
N VAL A 269 -9.26 -5.00 5.74
CA VAL A 269 -7.85 -4.60 5.70
C VAL A 269 -7.38 -4.07 7.05
N GLY A 270 -8.18 -3.22 7.68
CA GLY A 270 -7.87 -2.64 8.99
C GLY A 270 -7.62 -3.69 10.06
N THR A 271 -8.33 -4.82 10.05
CA THR A 271 -8.11 -5.94 11.01
C THR A 271 -6.67 -6.44 10.96
N TRP A 272 -6.12 -6.64 9.77
CA TRP A 272 -4.74 -7.10 9.60
C TRP A 272 -3.73 -6.03 9.98
N VAL A 273 -4.01 -4.76 9.68
CA VAL A 273 -3.15 -3.65 10.10
C VAL A 273 -3.08 -3.55 11.61
N TRP A 274 -4.21 -3.62 12.31
CA TRP A 274 -4.24 -3.63 13.78
C TRP A 274 -3.55 -4.85 14.38
N LEU A 275 -3.67 -6.03 13.75
CA LEU A 275 -2.91 -7.21 14.15
C LEU A 275 -1.40 -6.98 14.03
N ILE A 276 -0.93 -6.33 12.96
CA ILE A 276 0.49 -6.01 12.78
C ILE A 276 0.96 -4.95 13.80
N ILE A 277 0.11 -3.98 14.14
CA ILE A 277 0.37 -3.01 15.23
C ILE A 277 0.48 -3.75 16.57
N PHE A 278 -0.46 -4.65 16.86
CA PHE A 278 -0.42 -5.48 18.06
C PHE A 278 0.86 -6.32 18.13
N TYR A 279 1.21 -6.98 17.03
CA TYR A 279 2.48 -7.71 16.92
C TYR A 279 3.68 -6.81 17.24
N SER A 280 3.69 -5.59 16.72
CA SER A 280 4.77 -4.62 16.97
C SER A 280 4.87 -4.26 18.46
N THR A 281 3.73 -4.05 19.10
CA THR A 281 3.65 -3.75 20.54
C THR A 281 4.20 -4.92 21.38
N VAL A 282 3.86 -6.16 21.02
CA VAL A 282 4.38 -7.36 21.67
C VAL A 282 5.90 -7.45 21.49
N CYS A 283 6.43 -7.19 20.30
CA CYS A 283 7.88 -7.18 20.05
C CYS A 283 8.61 -6.14 20.91
N ILE A 284 8.04 -4.95 21.07
CA ILE A 284 8.60 -3.87 21.88
C ILE A 284 8.56 -4.26 23.37
N TYR A 285 7.43 -4.75 23.84
CA TYR A 285 7.24 -5.17 25.22
C TYR A 285 8.27 -6.24 25.65
N PHE A 286 8.49 -7.25 24.80
CA PHE A 286 9.48 -8.31 25.05
C PHE A 286 10.91 -7.94 24.61
N LYS A 287 11.16 -6.69 24.21
CA LYS A 287 12.48 -6.19 23.74
C LYS A 287 13.07 -7.01 22.59
N LYS A 288 12.22 -7.65 21.77
CA LYS A 288 12.61 -8.44 20.59
C LYS A 288 12.74 -7.54 19.35
N TYR A 289 13.62 -6.55 19.39
CA TYR A 289 13.73 -5.49 18.38
C TYR A 289 14.07 -6.02 16.97
N SER A 290 14.81 -7.13 16.85
CA SER A 290 15.08 -7.72 15.52
C SER A 290 13.80 -8.21 14.82
N TRP A 291 12.77 -8.58 15.59
CA TRP A 291 11.48 -9.01 15.07
C TRP A 291 10.66 -7.88 14.45
N LEU A 292 11.07 -6.62 14.69
CA LEU A 292 10.47 -5.44 14.07
C LEU A 292 10.98 -5.18 12.64
N ILE A 293 12.08 -5.82 12.19
CA ILE A 293 12.65 -5.58 10.85
C ILE A 293 11.61 -5.80 9.74
N PRO A 294 10.87 -6.93 9.69
CA PRO A 294 9.83 -7.12 8.68
C PRO A 294 8.66 -6.12 8.82
N VAL A 295 8.32 -5.74 10.06
CA VAL A 295 7.27 -4.75 10.34
C VAL A 295 7.64 -3.37 9.81
N ILE A 296 8.90 -2.96 9.99
CA ILE A 296 9.38 -1.66 9.50
C ILE A 296 9.24 -1.61 7.97
N LEU A 297 9.61 -2.68 7.24
CA LEU A 297 9.39 -2.72 5.79
C LEU A 297 7.91 -2.59 5.45
N PHE A 298 7.04 -3.30 6.19
CA PHE A 298 5.60 -3.23 5.99
C PHE A 298 5.09 -1.80 6.16
N PHE A 299 5.38 -1.13 7.27
CA PHE A 299 4.88 0.22 7.53
C PHE A 299 5.51 1.28 6.63
N CYS A 300 6.79 1.14 6.23
CA CYS A 300 7.41 2.03 5.25
C CYS A 300 6.67 1.99 3.91
N TYR A 301 6.30 0.80 3.45
CA TYR A 301 5.46 0.65 2.26
C TYR A 301 4.03 1.14 2.51
N TRP A 302 3.44 0.77 3.66
CA TRP A 302 2.06 1.13 4.02
C TRP A 302 1.83 2.65 4.03
N THR A 303 2.80 3.41 4.53
CA THR A 303 2.75 4.88 4.47
C THR A 303 2.60 5.38 3.03
N THR A 304 3.28 4.76 2.06
CA THR A 304 3.13 5.15 0.65
C THR A 304 1.76 4.80 0.07
N VAL A 305 1.13 3.73 0.56
CA VAL A 305 -0.24 3.34 0.16
C VAL A 305 -1.28 4.33 0.71
N MET A 306 -1.10 4.81 1.95
CA MET A 306 -2.00 5.79 2.57
C MET A 306 -1.98 7.16 1.87
N LEU A 307 -0.93 7.46 1.11
CA LEU A 307 -0.83 8.67 0.29
C LEU A 307 -1.46 8.49 -1.12
N GLY A 308 -2.08 7.35 -1.39
CA GLY A 308 -2.75 7.07 -2.64
C GLY A 308 -4.07 7.81 -2.82
N PRO A 309 -4.66 7.78 -4.03
CA PRO A 309 -5.87 8.54 -4.37
C PRO A 309 -7.14 8.00 -3.69
N LEU A 310 -7.13 6.77 -3.28
CA LEU A 310 -8.29 6.14 -2.64
C LEU A 310 -7.90 4.83 -1.94
N SER A 311 -8.71 4.43 -0.95
CA SER A 311 -8.53 3.21 -0.17
C SER A 311 -9.11 1.99 -0.89
N TRP A 312 -8.45 1.47 -1.92
CA TRP A 312 -8.88 0.26 -2.62
C TRP A 312 -8.23 -1.00 -2.05
N TYR A 313 -9.04 -2.06 -1.91
CA TYR A 313 -8.59 -3.37 -1.44
C TYR A 313 -7.39 -3.89 -2.24
N ARG A 314 -7.36 -3.71 -3.56
CA ARG A 314 -6.24 -4.14 -4.41
C ARG A 314 -4.90 -3.54 -3.99
N TYR A 315 -4.90 -2.29 -3.50
CA TYR A 315 -3.68 -1.63 -3.00
C TYR A 315 -3.30 -2.11 -1.61
N ALA A 316 -4.30 -2.50 -0.82
CA ALA A 316 -4.18 -2.95 0.55
C ALA A 316 -4.01 -4.47 0.72
N ASN A 317 -4.06 -5.24 -0.38
CA ASN A 317 -3.94 -6.70 -0.38
C ASN A 317 -2.65 -7.20 0.31
N VAL A 318 -1.62 -6.36 0.36
CA VAL A 318 -0.38 -6.62 1.10
C VAL A 318 -0.65 -6.87 2.58
N ALA A 319 -1.55 -6.11 3.24
CA ALA A 319 -1.86 -6.30 4.65
C ALA A 319 -2.52 -7.67 4.90
N VAL A 320 -3.45 -8.05 4.03
CA VAL A 320 -4.15 -9.34 4.10
C VAL A 320 -3.18 -10.51 3.81
N SER A 321 -2.26 -10.33 2.87
CA SER A 321 -1.27 -11.36 2.51
C SER A 321 -0.18 -11.53 3.57
N CYS A 322 0.24 -10.46 4.25
CA CYS A 322 1.27 -10.48 5.27
C CYS A 322 0.72 -10.81 6.68
N GLY A 323 -0.55 -10.50 6.95
CA GLY A 323 -1.17 -10.70 8.27
C GLY A 323 -1.00 -12.11 8.84
N PRO A 324 -1.28 -13.18 8.09
CA PRO A 324 -1.06 -14.55 8.54
C PRO A 324 0.41 -14.86 8.91
N ILE A 325 1.38 -14.22 8.24
CA ILE A 325 2.81 -14.40 8.56
C ILE A 325 3.13 -13.78 9.92
N PHE A 326 2.63 -12.57 10.20
CA PHE A 326 2.81 -11.91 11.49
C PHE A 326 2.07 -12.64 12.60
N LEU A 327 0.88 -13.19 12.34
CA LEU A 327 0.15 -14.03 13.27
C LEU A 327 0.96 -15.29 13.61
N GLY A 328 1.50 -15.99 12.61
CA GLY A 328 2.39 -17.12 12.80
C GLY A 328 3.64 -16.78 13.60
N ALA A 329 4.22 -15.61 13.36
CA ALA A 329 5.37 -15.12 14.10
C ALA A 329 5.07 -14.88 15.59
N LEU A 330 3.85 -14.41 15.95
CA LEU A 330 3.41 -14.33 17.35
C LEU A 330 3.43 -15.69 18.04
N PHE A 331 2.90 -16.72 17.39
CA PHE A 331 2.90 -18.08 17.96
C PHE A 331 4.32 -18.64 18.15
N VAL A 332 5.22 -18.40 17.19
CA VAL A 332 6.63 -18.81 17.30
C VAL A 332 7.31 -18.08 18.45
N MET A 333 7.10 -16.79 18.60
CA MET A 333 7.66 -15.98 19.68
C MET A 333 7.17 -16.46 21.05
N GLY A 334 5.88 -16.77 21.18
CA GLY A 334 5.31 -17.33 22.42
C GLY A 334 5.93 -18.66 22.80
N LYS A 335 6.10 -19.60 21.86
CA LYS A 335 6.76 -20.89 22.12
C LYS A 335 8.21 -20.72 22.57
N LEU A 336 8.97 -19.83 21.96
CA LEU A 336 10.36 -19.55 22.33
C LEU A 336 10.47 -18.98 23.76
N SER A 337 9.53 -18.12 24.15
CA SER A 337 9.50 -17.54 25.50
C SER A 337 9.20 -18.58 26.58
N ILE A 338 8.27 -19.50 26.33
CA ILE A 338 7.90 -20.60 27.24
C ILE A 338 9.09 -21.56 27.41
N SER A 339 9.76 -21.93 26.30
CA SER A 339 10.92 -22.83 26.34
C SER A 339 12.09 -22.23 27.14
N GLN A 340 12.29 -20.92 27.11
CA GLN A 340 13.33 -20.26 27.90
C GLN A 340 12.97 -20.22 29.39
N SER A 341 11.72 -19.99 29.77
CA SER A 341 11.28 -20.00 31.17
C SER A 341 11.34 -21.39 31.81
N GLY A 342 11.01 -22.44 31.07
CA GLY A 342 11.13 -23.83 31.54
C GLY A 342 12.57 -24.24 31.85
N ASN A 343 13.56 -23.77 31.12
CA ASN A 343 14.99 -24.05 31.40
C ASN A 343 15.52 -23.31 32.65
N TYR A 344 14.91 -22.20 33.05
CA TYR A 344 15.29 -21.51 34.28
C TYR A 344 14.73 -22.19 35.56
N GLN A 345 13.58 -22.86 35.46
CA GLN A 345 13.03 -23.63 36.60
C GLN A 345 13.85 -24.91 36.89
N ILE A 346 14.40 -25.56 35.87
CA ILE A 346 15.21 -26.76 36.04
C ILE A 346 16.61 -26.46 36.62
N MET A 347 17.13 -25.26 36.48
CA MET A 347 18.42 -24.84 37.07
C MET A 347 18.30 -24.24 38.46
N GLY A 348 17.09 -23.99 38.95
CA GLY A 348 16.85 -23.49 40.31
C GLY A 348 16.63 -24.56 41.38
N ASP A 349 16.44 -25.82 40.92
CA ASP A 349 16.16 -26.96 41.82
C ASP A 349 17.34 -27.97 41.95
N VAL A 350 18.59 -27.51 41.68
CA VAL A 350 19.82 -28.32 41.88
C VAL A 350 20.71 -27.73 42.97
#